data_a6582e420f138f0a98583cadc03000cb
#
_entry.id   a6582e420f138f0a98583cadc03000cb
#
_cell.length_a   1.000
_cell.length_b   1.000
_cell.length_c   1.000
_cell.angle_alpha   90.00
_cell.angle_beta   90.00
_cell.angle_gamma   90.00
#
_symmetry.space_group_name_H-M   'P 1'
#
loop_
_entity.id
_entity.type
_entity.pdbx_description
1 polymer ?
#
loop_
_entity_poly.entity_id
_entity_poly.type
_entity_poly.pdbx_seq_one_letter_code
_entity_poly.pdbx_strand_id
1 'polypeptide(L)'
;MRIRPLRGQNPDEIAEATRLVREAGQRTDAARVERPDDDATNPAGAAPSLVQHVASHDPAGCWVADDDGRMCGVVLSIRRDLLWCLSALAVLPSAGTVAPRLLEAALSYSRGCLRGLAVLPDDPPTVRLVRMAGFLLHPTMRLTGRVDRAALPLVEGVRDAVDGDRALVDSVDRQVRGAARGPDHDALGAWTDLLVCDLTTGSGYAYHRDGSPVALGATTREVARRLLWSVLSRSTPGSHIGIARLSAEQDWAVDVGLAAGLGVRAGGFLALRHMRPPAPYVPAAILG
;
A
#
# COMPACT_ATOMS: atom_id res chain seq x y z
N MET A 1 20.05 -23.14 -2.21
CA MET A 1 19.18 -22.02 -1.77
C MET A 1 18.68 -22.23 -0.35
N ARG A 2 19.03 -21.34 0.56
CA ARG A 2 18.68 -21.34 2.00
C ARG A 2 17.73 -20.18 2.32
N ILE A 3 16.69 -20.43 3.12
CA ILE A 3 15.82 -19.38 3.67
C ILE A 3 16.37 -19.00 5.05
N ARG A 4 16.58 -17.71 5.30
CA ARG A 4 17.06 -17.16 6.55
C ARG A 4 16.44 -15.79 6.86
N PRO A 5 16.45 -15.34 8.12
CA PRO A 5 16.03 -13.98 8.44
C PRO A 5 16.87 -12.93 7.70
N LEU A 6 16.22 -11.81 7.32
CA LEU A 6 16.89 -10.61 6.83
C LEU A 6 17.64 -9.93 7.99
N ARG A 7 18.88 -9.56 7.78
CA ARG A 7 19.68 -8.84 8.77
C ARG A 7 19.44 -7.33 8.66
N GLY A 8 18.40 -6.84 9.33
CA GLY A 8 17.97 -5.44 9.27
C GLY A 8 19.02 -4.41 9.71
N GLN A 9 20.07 -4.84 10.43
CA GLN A 9 21.19 -4.00 10.84
C GLN A 9 22.35 -3.99 9.81
N ASN A 10 22.25 -4.80 8.75
CA ASN A 10 23.26 -4.84 7.69
C ASN A 10 22.82 -3.94 6.51
N PRO A 11 23.50 -2.81 6.27
CA PRO A 11 23.12 -1.87 5.21
C PRO A 11 23.17 -2.50 3.81
N ASP A 12 24.12 -3.40 3.55
CA ASP A 12 24.26 -4.05 2.25
C ASP A 12 23.08 -5.00 1.97
N GLU A 13 22.62 -5.75 2.98
CA GLU A 13 21.43 -6.60 2.84
C GLU A 13 20.15 -5.77 2.63
N ILE A 14 20.00 -4.64 3.33
CA ILE A 14 18.89 -3.72 3.13
C ILE A 14 18.91 -3.14 1.71
N ALA A 15 20.08 -2.72 1.23
CA ALA A 15 20.24 -2.21 -0.12
C ALA A 15 19.87 -3.27 -1.19
N GLU A 16 20.33 -4.52 -1.00
CA GLU A 16 20.03 -5.62 -1.91
C GLU A 16 18.53 -6.00 -1.88
N ALA A 17 17.93 -6.10 -0.69
CA ALA A 17 16.49 -6.33 -0.53
C ALA A 17 15.67 -5.23 -1.20
N THR A 18 16.07 -3.95 -1.01
CA THR A 18 15.43 -2.80 -1.66
C THR A 18 15.52 -2.88 -3.17
N ARG A 19 16.67 -3.25 -3.71
CA ARG A 19 16.87 -3.45 -5.15
C ARG A 19 15.91 -4.50 -5.69
N LEU A 20 15.80 -5.66 -5.04
CA LEU A 20 14.90 -6.74 -5.45
C LEU A 20 13.44 -6.31 -5.42
N VAL A 21 12.99 -5.62 -4.36
CA VAL A 21 11.61 -5.12 -4.25
C VAL A 21 11.30 -4.13 -5.37
N ARG A 22 12.22 -3.19 -5.64
CA ARG A 22 12.05 -2.22 -6.73
C ARG A 22 12.00 -2.87 -8.10
N GLU A 23 12.94 -3.79 -8.39
CA GLU A 23 12.95 -4.52 -9.67
C GLU A 23 11.70 -5.37 -9.88
N ALA A 24 11.16 -5.98 -8.82
CA ALA A 24 9.90 -6.70 -8.89
C ALA A 24 8.73 -5.77 -9.24
N GLY A 25 8.65 -4.59 -8.61
CA GLY A 25 7.66 -3.56 -8.95
C GLY A 25 7.76 -3.13 -10.41
N GLN A 26 8.96 -2.77 -10.87
CA GLN A 26 9.20 -2.35 -12.25
C GLN A 26 8.83 -3.41 -13.29
N ARG A 27 9.10 -4.70 -13.04
CA ARG A 27 8.70 -5.80 -13.94
C ARG A 27 7.19 -5.88 -14.09
N THR A 28 6.46 -5.67 -13.02
CA THR A 28 5.00 -5.69 -13.03
C THR A 28 4.43 -4.50 -13.79
N ASP A 29 5.05 -3.32 -13.63
CA ASP A 29 4.65 -2.10 -14.34
C ASP A 29 5.03 -2.16 -15.83
N ALA A 30 6.18 -2.72 -16.18
CA ALA A 30 6.62 -2.89 -17.57
C ALA A 30 5.77 -3.92 -18.35
N ALA A 31 5.19 -4.91 -17.68
CA ALA A 31 4.24 -5.85 -18.29
C ALA A 31 2.88 -5.17 -18.60
N ARG A 32 2.59 -4.04 -17.99
CA ARG A 32 1.47 -3.16 -18.30
C ARG A 32 1.92 -2.15 -19.36
N VAL A 33 1.71 -2.50 -20.62
CA VAL A 33 1.99 -1.59 -21.75
C VAL A 33 1.18 -0.30 -21.57
N GLU A 34 1.75 0.70 -20.89
CA GLU A 34 1.44 2.13 -21.02
C GLU A 34 2.02 2.98 -19.86
N ARG A 35 2.97 3.84 -20.24
CA ARG A 35 3.49 5.10 -19.66
C ARG A 35 4.27 5.12 -18.34
N PRO A 36 5.42 5.80 -18.35
CA PRO A 36 6.31 5.99 -17.19
C PRO A 36 5.78 6.92 -16.09
N ASP A 37 4.63 7.58 -16.30
CA ASP A 37 4.13 8.65 -15.42
C ASP A 37 3.21 8.16 -14.27
N ASP A 38 3.02 6.86 -14.10
CA ASP A 38 2.15 6.28 -13.04
C ASP A 38 2.83 6.22 -11.64
N ASP A 39 3.97 6.87 -11.47
CA ASP A 39 4.89 6.65 -10.34
C ASP A 39 4.51 7.40 -9.04
N ALA A 40 3.53 8.28 -9.06
CA ALA A 40 3.17 9.08 -7.88
C ALA A 40 2.56 8.24 -6.73
N THR A 41 1.93 7.09 -7.05
CA THR A 41 1.37 6.16 -6.04
C THR A 41 2.29 5.00 -5.71
N ASN A 42 3.39 4.82 -6.47
CA ASN A 42 4.35 3.76 -6.27
C ASN A 42 5.47 4.25 -5.34
N PRO A 43 5.73 3.59 -4.22
CA PRO A 43 6.77 3.97 -3.28
C PRO A 43 8.20 3.66 -3.77
N ALA A 44 8.43 3.46 -5.07
CA ALA A 44 9.74 3.07 -5.60
C ALA A 44 10.86 4.03 -5.16
N GLY A 45 10.59 5.34 -5.09
CA GLY A 45 11.53 6.32 -4.56
C GLY A 45 11.70 6.28 -3.03
N ALA A 46 10.69 5.81 -2.31
CA ALA A 46 10.70 5.64 -0.85
C ALA A 46 11.07 4.21 -0.41
N ALA A 47 11.24 3.28 -1.34
CA ALA A 47 11.48 1.86 -1.06
C ALA A 47 12.65 1.62 -0.08
N PRO A 48 13.79 2.32 -0.13
CA PRO A 48 14.87 2.11 0.84
C PRO A 48 14.45 2.35 2.28
N SER A 49 13.76 3.47 2.54
CA SER A 49 13.29 3.81 3.89
C SER A 49 12.18 2.86 4.36
N LEU A 50 11.30 2.40 3.46
CA LEU A 50 10.24 1.45 3.78
C LEU A 50 10.77 0.04 4.09
N VAL A 51 11.74 -0.47 3.31
CA VAL A 51 12.39 -1.77 3.60
C VAL A 51 13.10 -1.72 4.94
N GLN A 52 13.88 -0.65 5.20
CA GLN A 52 14.54 -0.44 6.47
C GLN A 52 13.54 -0.34 7.63
N HIS A 53 12.46 0.40 7.45
CA HIS A 53 11.39 0.55 8.44
C HIS A 53 10.80 -0.81 8.83
N VAL A 54 10.39 -1.61 7.83
CA VAL A 54 9.80 -2.94 8.07
C VAL A 54 10.81 -3.87 8.73
N ALA A 55 12.07 -3.90 8.27
CA ALA A 55 13.13 -4.73 8.84
C ALA A 55 13.46 -4.35 10.30
N SER A 56 13.29 -3.08 10.67
CA SER A 56 13.56 -2.60 12.04
C SER A 56 12.42 -2.87 13.00
N HIS A 57 11.16 -2.74 12.55
CA HIS A 57 9.99 -2.86 13.41
C HIS A 57 9.39 -4.27 13.42
N ASP A 58 9.57 -5.03 12.35
CA ASP A 58 9.03 -6.39 12.17
C ASP A 58 10.10 -7.39 11.71
N PRO A 59 11.26 -7.49 12.39
CA PRO A 59 12.37 -8.34 11.94
C PRO A 59 11.97 -9.82 11.79
N ALA A 60 11.04 -10.31 12.62
CA ALA A 60 10.53 -11.67 12.54
C ALA A 60 9.66 -11.94 11.30
N GLY A 61 9.16 -10.87 10.66
CA GLY A 61 8.38 -10.91 9.42
C GLY A 61 9.22 -10.79 8.14
N CYS A 62 10.55 -10.64 8.26
CA CYS A 62 11.46 -10.35 7.16
C CYS A 62 12.43 -11.52 6.90
N TRP A 63 12.34 -12.10 5.69
CA TRP A 63 13.13 -13.27 5.31
C TRP A 63 13.72 -13.13 3.92
N VAL A 64 14.86 -13.75 3.70
CA VAL A 64 15.55 -13.78 2.41
C VAL A 64 15.83 -15.21 1.96
N ALA A 65 15.85 -15.41 0.66
CA ALA A 65 16.39 -16.59 0.02
C ALA A 65 17.82 -16.28 -0.44
N ASP A 66 18.75 -17.09 0.03
CA ASP A 66 20.19 -16.95 -0.19
C ASP A 66 20.68 -18.16 -0.99
N ASP A 67 21.45 -17.91 -2.04
CA ASP A 67 22.10 -18.90 -2.87
C ASP A 67 23.60 -18.59 -2.90
N ASP A 68 24.35 -19.29 -2.07
CA ASP A 68 25.81 -19.15 -1.91
C ASP A 68 26.27 -17.69 -1.69
N GLY A 69 25.55 -16.98 -0.80
CA GLY A 69 25.86 -15.60 -0.42
C GLY A 69 25.22 -14.53 -1.29
N ARG A 70 24.46 -14.91 -2.33
CA ARG A 70 23.70 -14.00 -3.19
C ARG A 70 22.22 -14.05 -2.83
N MET A 71 21.62 -12.90 -2.54
CA MET A 71 20.20 -12.81 -2.30
C MET A 71 19.41 -12.99 -3.61
N CYS A 72 18.56 -14.01 -3.67
CA CYS A 72 17.74 -14.31 -4.85
C CYS A 72 16.24 -14.10 -4.61
N GLY A 73 15.85 -13.77 -3.38
CA GLY A 73 14.47 -13.41 -3.05
C GLY A 73 14.36 -12.81 -1.66
N VAL A 74 13.32 -12.02 -1.45
CA VAL A 74 12.99 -11.38 -0.17
C VAL A 74 11.49 -11.37 0.04
N VAL A 75 11.07 -11.56 1.28
CA VAL A 75 9.70 -11.34 1.74
C VAL A 75 9.73 -10.43 2.95
N LEU A 76 8.83 -9.48 2.97
CA LEU A 76 8.62 -8.53 4.07
C LEU A 76 7.16 -8.61 4.50
N SER A 77 6.93 -8.68 5.80
CA SER A 77 5.58 -8.63 6.36
C SER A 77 5.57 -7.88 7.68
N ILE A 78 4.48 -7.21 7.97
CA ILE A 78 4.27 -6.45 9.19
C ILE A 78 3.13 -7.03 10.00
N ARG A 79 3.13 -6.75 11.30
CA ARG A 79 2.04 -7.07 12.21
C ARG A 79 1.65 -5.83 13.02
N ARG A 80 0.39 -5.46 12.92
CA ARG A 80 -0.20 -4.35 13.68
C ARG A 80 -1.45 -4.86 14.37
N ASP A 81 -1.50 -4.74 15.69
CA ASP A 81 -2.54 -5.37 16.50
C ASP A 81 -2.72 -6.87 16.12
N LEU A 82 -3.90 -7.26 15.64
CA LEU A 82 -4.22 -8.62 15.18
C LEU A 82 -4.33 -8.72 13.64
N LEU A 83 -3.78 -7.76 12.92
CA LEU A 83 -3.69 -7.74 11.46
C LEU A 83 -2.26 -8.03 11.01
N TRP A 84 -2.08 -9.03 10.17
CA TRP A 84 -0.86 -9.28 9.45
C TRP A 84 -0.96 -8.76 8.02
N CYS A 85 0.07 -8.06 7.54
CA CYS A 85 0.11 -7.59 6.17
C CYS A 85 1.37 -8.10 5.44
N LEU A 86 1.19 -8.61 4.22
CA LEU A 86 2.30 -8.87 3.30
C LEU A 86 2.72 -7.53 2.68
N SER A 87 3.90 -7.06 3.04
CA SER A 87 4.45 -5.79 2.54
C SER A 87 5.13 -5.94 1.19
N ALA A 88 5.90 -7.00 0.99
CA ALA A 88 6.54 -7.30 -0.29
C ALA A 88 6.88 -8.78 -0.39
N LEU A 89 6.84 -9.31 -1.60
CA LEU A 89 7.42 -10.61 -1.99
C LEU A 89 8.08 -10.42 -3.35
N ALA A 90 9.39 -10.47 -3.36
CA ALA A 90 10.19 -10.28 -4.57
C ALA A 90 11.17 -11.43 -4.74
N VAL A 91 11.19 -12.04 -5.93
CA VAL A 91 12.07 -13.17 -6.25
C VAL A 91 12.65 -12.93 -7.65
N LEU A 92 13.93 -13.25 -7.83
CA LEU A 92 14.54 -13.27 -9.15
C LEU A 92 13.82 -14.29 -10.05
N PRO A 93 13.63 -14.03 -11.35
CA PRO A 93 12.96 -14.95 -12.25
C PRO A 93 13.61 -16.35 -12.25
N SER A 94 14.93 -16.43 -12.15
CA SER A 94 15.70 -17.68 -12.08
C SER A 94 15.49 -18.48 -10.80
N ALA A 95 14.91 -17.87 -9.75
CA ALA A 95 14.72 -18.45 -8.42
C ALA A 95 13.25 -18.59 -8.02
N GLY A 96 12.32 -18.60 -8.98
CA GLY A 96 10.87 -18.61 -8.71
C GLY A 96 10.39 -19.75 -7.79
N THR A 97 11.10 -20.86 -7.73
CA THR A 97 10.79 -22.01 -6.87
C THR A 97 10.92 -21.74 -5.38
N VAL A 98 11.57 -20.63 -4.94
CA VAL A 98 11.72 -20.30 -3.52
C VAL A 98 10.56 -19.45 -2.98
N ALA A 99 9.73 -18.87 -3.84
CA ALA A 99 8.62 -17.99 -3.42
C ALA A 99 7.64 -18.65 -2.42
N PRO A 100 7.24 -19.93 -2.58
CA PRO A 100 6.40 -20.61 -1.59
C PRO A 100 7.04 -20.69 -0.20
N ARG A 101 8.33 -21.00 -0.12
CA ARG A 101 9.07 -21.11 1.13
C ARG A 101 9.26 -19.77 1.81
N LEU A 102 9.48 -18.71 1.04
CA LEU A 102 9.53 -17.34 1.56
C LEU A 102 8.18 -16.92 2.14
N LEU A 103 7.09 -17.16 1.41
CA LEU A 103 5.76 -16.83 1.91
C LEU A 103 5.42 -17.63 3.17
N GLU A 104 5.76 -18.93 3.23
CA GLU A 104 5.57 -19.76 4.42
C GLU A 104 6.33 -19.19 5.64
N ALA A 105 7.59 -18.76 5.44
CA ALA A 105 8.38 -18.13 6.49
C ALA A 105 7.72 -16.83 7.00
N ALA A 106 7.24 -15.96 6.10
CA ALA A 106 6.51 -14.74 6.48
C ALA A 106 5.18 -15.05 7.18
N LEU A 107 4.45 -16.07 6.71
CA LEU A 107 3.20 -16.51 7.34
C LEU A 107 3.39 -17.07 8.75
N SER A 108 4.56 -17.59 9.08
CA SER A 108 4.88 -18.01 10.45
C SER A 108 4.76 -16.83 11.44
N TYR A 109 5.06 -15.61 11.00
CA TYR A 109 4.90 -14.38 11.77
C TYR A 109 3.43 -13.97 11.96
N SER A 110 2.52 -14.48 11.14
CA SER A 110 1.08 -14.23 11.27
C SER A 110 0.39 -15.02 12.38
N ARG A 111 1.11 -15.87 13.09
CA ARG A 111 0.53 -16.68 14.19
C ARG A 111 -0.08 -15.77 15.26
N GLY A 112 -1.34 -16.03 15.61
CA GLY A 112 -2.10 -15.19 16.55
C GLY A 112 -2.78 -13.98 15.91
N CYS A 113 -2.51 -13.67 14.63
CA CYS A 113 -3.28 -12.68 13.91
C CYS A 113 -4.64 -13.25 13.47
N LEU A 114 -5.68 -12.47 13.67
CA LEU A 114 -7.04 -12.84 13.26
C LEU A 114 -7.29 -12.56 11.78
N ARG A 115 -6.55 -11.59 11.19
CA ARG A 115 -6.78 -11.07 9.85
C ARG A 115 -5.48 -11.01 9.07
N GLY A 116 -5.61 -11.07 7.74
CA GLY A 116 -4.49 -10.89 6.83
C GLY A 116 -4.86 -10.04 5.63
N LEU A 117 -3.93 -9.18 5.21
CA LEU A 117 -4.07 -8.29 4.06
C LEU A 117 -2.81 -8.34 3.21
N ALA A 118 -2.98 -8.36 1.89
CA ALA A 118 -1.90 -8.18 0.93
C ALA A 118 -2.40 -7.36 -0.27
N VAL A 119 -1.59 -6.42 -0.69
CA VAL A 119 -1.78 -5.71 -1.96
C VAL A 119 -0.91 -6.40 -3.00
N LEU A 120 -1.54 -6.97 -4.02
CA LEU A 120 -0.85 -7.76 -5.03
C LEU A 120 -0.89 -7.06 -6.39
N PRO A 121 0.23 -7.08 -7.11
CA PRO A 121 0.22 -6.72 -8.51
C PRO A 121 -0.58 -7.76 -9.32
N ASP A 122 -0.88 -7.45 -10.59
CA ASP A 122 -1.40 -8.41 -11.55
C ASP A 122 -0.26 -9.30 -12.09
N ASP A 123 0.24 -10.17 -11.20
CA ASP A 123 1.30 -11.15 -11.45
C ASP A 123 0.77 -12.55 -11.15
N PRO A 124 0.43 -13.35 -12.16
CA PRO A 124 -0.24 -14.63 -11.98
C PRO A 124 0.47 -15.59 -11.01
N PRO A 125 1.81 -15.75 -11.02
CA PRO A 125 2.52 -16.57 -10.03
C PRO A 125 2.29 -16.13 -8.59
N THR A 126 2.44 -14.82 -8.30
CA THR A 126 2.25 -14.28 -6.94
C THR A 126 0.78 -14.37 -6.50
N VAL A 127 -0.15 -14.05 -7.39
CA VAL A 127 -1.60 -14.15 -7.13
C VAL A 127 -2.00 -15.58 -6.80
N ARG A 128 -1.56 -16.56 -7.60
CA ARG A 128 -1.77 -17.99 -7.33
C ARG A 128 -1.21 -18.39 -5.98
N LEU A 129 0.02 -18.01 -5.68
CA LEU A 129 0.71 -18.36 -4.43
C LEU A 129 -0.07 -17.85 -3.20
N VAL A 130 -0.46 -16.58 -3.19
CA VAL A 130 -1.21 -15.97 -2.09
C VAL A 130 -2.62 -16.56 -2.00
N ARG A 131 -3.26 -16.87 -3.13
CA ARG A 131 -4.56 -17.57 -3.13
C ARG A 131 -4.47 -18.96 -2.50
N MET A 132 -3.43 -19.71 -2.82
CA MET A 132 -3.18 -21.05 -2.25
C MET A 132 -2.85 -20.98 -0.74
N ALA A 133 -2.33 -19.85 -0.25
CA ALA A 133 -2.13 -19.59 1.18
C ALA A 133 -3.43 -19.19 1.93
N GLY A 134 -4.60 -19.30 1.28
CA GLY A 134 -5.91 -19.11 1.92
C GLY A 134 -6.47 -17.69 1.87
N PHE A 135 -5.89 -16.79 1.06
CA PHE A 135 -6.42 -15.45 0.88
C PHE A 135 -7.52 -15.41 -0.17
N LEU A 136 -8.57 -14.64 0.06
CA LEU A 136 -9.59 -14.29 -0.91
C LEU A 136 -9.10 -13.12 -1.76
N LEU A 137 -9.27 -13.25 -3.08
CA LEU A 137 -8.83 -12.24 -4.04
C LEU A 137 -9.97 -11.30 -4.38
N HIS A 138 -9.77 -10.01 -4.20
CA HIS A 138 -10.67 -8.95 -4.63
C HIS A 138 -9.99 -8.16 -5.75
N PRO A 139 -10.47 -8.23 -7.00
CA PRO A 139 -9.93 -7.42 -8.10
C PRO A 139 -10.00 -5.94 -7.74
N THR A 140 -8.98 -5.19 -8.15
CA THR A 140 -8.95 -3.75 -7.91
C THR A 140 -8.93 -2.97 -9.21
N MET A 141 -9.36 -1.72 -9.11
CA MET A 141 -9.28 -0.72 -10.16
C MET A 141 -8.22 0.33 -9.79
N ARG A 142 -7.78 1.05 -10.78
CA ARG A 142 -7.03 2.29 -10.66
C ARG A 142 -7.61 3.34 -11.59
N LEU A 143 -7.52 4.60 -11.19
CA LEU A 143 -7.82 5.73 -12.04
C LEU A 143 -6.55 6.51 -12.29
N THR A 144 -6.33 6.93 -13.52
CA THR A 144 -5.13 7.68 -13.90
C THR A 144 -5.50 8.78 -14.90
N GLY A 145 -4.75 9.86 -14.87
CA GLY A 145 -4.95 10.97 -15.81
C GLY A 145 -4.52 12.32 -15.24
N ARG A 146 -4.95 13.36 -15.91
CA ARG A 146 -4.78 14.74 -15.45
C ARG A 146 -6.10 15.23 -14.84
N VAL A 147 -6.00 15.88 -13.69
CA VAL A 147 -7.18 16.43 -13.01
C VAL A 147 -7.77 17.58 -13.81
N ASP A 148 -9.05 17.47 -14.13
CA ASP A 148 -9.83 18.62 -14.61
C ASP A 148 -10.07 19.58 -13.44
N ARG A 149 -9.32 20.66 -13.41
CA ARG A 149 -9.38 21.64 -12.32
C ARG A 149 -10.69 22.43 -12.29
N ALA A 150 -11.41 22.51 -13.41
CA ALA A 150 -12.72 23.15 -13.47
C ALA A 150 -13.81 22.32 -12.78
N ALA A 151 -13.59 21.01 -12.66
CA ALA A 151 -14.50 20.09 -11.98
C ALA A 151 -14.29 20.01 -10.48
N LEU A 152 -13.20 20.60 -9.93
CA LEU A 152 -12.90 20.52 -8.49
C LEU A 152 -13.91 21.31 -7.66
N PRO A 153 -14.64 20.68 -6.73
CA PRO A 153 -15.55 21.39 -5.84
C PRO A 153 -14.77 22.13 -4.75
N LEU A 154 -15.39 23.15 -4.17
CA LEU A 154 -14.94 23.71 -2.90
C LEU A 154 -15.20 22.70 -1.80
N VAL A 155 -14.16 22.34 -1.05
CA VAL A 155 -14.23 21.38 0.06
C VAL A 155 -13.90 22.08 1.36
N GLU A 156 -14.79 21.93 2.34
CA GLU A 156 -14.60 22.45 3.70
C GLU A 156 -14.34 21.32 4.69
N GLY A 157 -13.70 21.64 5.82
CA GLY A 157 -13.47 20.71 6.93
C GLY A 157 -12.30 19.76 6.74
N VAL A 158 -11.49 19.95 5.69
CA VAL A 158 -10.21 19.24 5.49
C VAL A 158 -9.07 20.20 5.74
N ARG A 159 -8.07 19.77 6.48
CA ARG A 159 -6.88 20.57 6.80
C ARG A 159 -5.61 19.73 6.75
N ASP A 160 -4.47 20.37 6.72
CA ASP A 160 -3.19 19.70 6.95
C ASP A 160 -3.13 19.18 8.40
N ALA A 161 -2.54 17.99 8.57
CA ALA A 161 -2.39 17.38 9.88
C ALA A 161 -1.35 18.09 10.75
N VAL A 162 -1.54 18.00 12.04
CA VAL A 162 -0.58 18.43 13.07
C VAL A 162 -0.19 17.24 13.94
N ASP A 163 0.87 17.37 14.74
CA ASP A 163 1.40 16.26 15.57
C ASP A 163 0.35 15.61 16.48
N GLY A 164 -0.64 16.40 16.93
CA GLY A 164 -1.75 15.90 17.76
C GLY A 164 -2.73 14.96 17.07
N ASP A 165 -2.72 14.88 15.74
CA ASP A 165 -3.70 14.09 14.97
C ASP A 165 -3.38 12.59 14.93
N ARG A 166 -2.24 12.15 15.45
CA ARG A 166 -1.82 10.75 15.45
C ARG A 166 -2.87 9.81 16.04
N ALA A 167 -3.44 10.19 17.16
CA ALA A 167 -4.47 9.39 17.84
C ALA A 167 -5.76 9.28 17.02
N LEU A 168 -6.16 10.35 16.32
CA LEU A 168 -7.30 10.37 15.41
C LEU A 168 -7.06 9.38 14.26
N VAL A 169 -5.92 9.46 13.59
CA VAL A 169 -5.58 8.60 12.44
C VAL A 169 -5.54 7.13 12.84
N ASP A 170 -4.91 6.79 13.97
CA ASP A 170 -4.89 5.44 14.52
C ASP A 170 -6.31 4.94 14.89
N SER A 171 -7.19 5.82 15.39
CA SER A 171 -8.58 5.48 15.70
C SER A 171 -9.36 5.14 14.45
N VAL A 172 -9.22 5.95 13.38
CA VAL A 172 -9.84 5.70 12.06
C VAL A 172 -9.38 4.36 11.51
N ASP A 173 -8.08 4.07 11.54
CA ASP A 173 -7.52 2.81 11.06
C ASP A 173 -8.05 1.60 11.85
N ARG A 174 -8.16 1.67 13.17
CA ARG A 174 -8.77 0.59 13.97
C ARG A 174 -10.21 0.33 13.57
N GLN A 175 -10.97 1.39 13.29
CA GLN A 175 -12.36 1.26 12.90
C GLN A 175 -12.52 0.70 11.49
N VAL A 176 -11.70 1.12 10.53
CA VAL A 176 -11.87 0.81 9.11
C VAL A 176 -11.16 -0.47 8.71
N ARG A 177 -9.88 -0.61 9.06
CA ARG A 177 -9.06 -1.80 8.70
C ARG A 177 -8.85 -2.78 9.86
N GLY A 178 -9.26 -2.39 11.06
CA GLY A 178 -9.21 -3.22 12.26
C GLY A 178 -7.85 -3.28 12.96
N ALA A 179 -6.94 -2.37 12.66
CA ALA A 179 -5.64 -2.22 13.31
C ALA A 179 -5.09 -0.82 13.10
N ALA A 180 -4.52 -0.23 14.14
CA ALA A 180 -3.75 1.01 14.03
C ALA A 180 -2.51 0.81 13.15
N ARG A 181 -1.97 1.89 12.59
CA ARG A 181 -0.68 1.85 11.88
C ARG A 181 0.50 1.92 12.82
N GLY A 182 0.36 2.62 13.95
CA GLY A 182 1.45 2.79 14.90
C GLY A 182 2.70 3.40 14.23
N PRO A 183 3.86 2.71 14.25
CA PRO A 183 5.10 3.25 13.70
C PRO A 183 5.08 3.53 12.18
N ASP A 184 4.12 2.95 11.44
CA ASP A 184 4.07 3.10 9.98
C ASP A 184 3.72 4.53 9.54
N HIS A 185 3.12 5.33 10.45
CA HIS A 185 2.87 6.75 10.20
C HIS A 185 4.15 7.53 9.94
N ASP A 186 5.22 7.25 10.67
CA ASP A 186 6.51 7.92 10.51
C ASP A 186 7.13 7.58 9.16
N ALA A 187 7.00 6.32 8.74
CA ALA A 187 7.46 5.86 7.44
C ALA A 187 6.67 6.49 6.28
N LEU A 188 5.36 6.68 6.43
CA LEU A 188 4.53 7.36 5.44
C LEU A 188 4.84 8.87 5.42
N GLY A 189 4.86 9.54 6.58
CA GLY A 189 5.11 10.98 6.69
C GLY A 189 6.48 11.42 6.20
N ALA A 190 7.46 10.51 6.14
CA ALA A 190 8.80 10.83 5.64
C ALA A 190 8.83 11.25 4.15
N TRP A 191 7.79 10.93 3.36
CA TRP A 191 7.76 11.22 1.92
C TRP A 191 6.37 11.60 1.37
N THR A 192 5.40 11.81 2.24
CA THR A 192 4.02 12.20 1.90
C THR A 192 3.55 13.30 2.83
N ASP A 193 2.58 14.08 2.36
CA ASP A 193 1.82 15.00 3.19
C ASP A 193 0.59 14.29 3.76
N LEU A 194 0.09 14.76 4.90
CA LEU A 194 -1.06 14.20 5.58
C LEU A 194 -2.17 15.23 5.71
N LEU A 195 -3.35 14.90 5.20
CA LEU A 195 -4.60 15.63 5.40
C LEU A 195 -5.47 14.90 6.42
N VAL A 196 -6.20 15.67 7.21
CA VAL A 196 -7.19 15.16 8.15
C VAL A 196 -8.51 15.89 7.97
N CYS A 197 -9.60 15.16 8.24
CA CYS A 197 -10.95 15.67 8.32
C CYS A 197 -11.57 15.14 9.60
N ASP A 198 -11.98 16.03 10.50
CA ASP A 198 -12.60 15.68 11.77
C ASP A 198 -13.87 16.50 11.97
N LEU A 199 -15.00 15.88 11.72
CA LEU A 199 -16.33 16.47 11.75
C LEU A 199 -17.22 15.68 12.72
N THR A 200 -18.30 16.30 13.17
CA THR A 200 -19.31 15.60 13.98
C THR A 200 -19.96 14.42 13.25
N THR A 201 -19.91 14.41 11.92
CA THR A 201 -20.47 13.37 11.05
C THR A 201 -19.48 12.25 10.73
N GLY A 202 -18.22 12.39 11.12
CA GLY A 202 -17.18 11.39 10.91
C GLY A 202 -15.79 11.97 10.77
N SER A 203 -14.80 11.10 10.86
CA SER A 203 -13.39 11.46 10.81
C SER A 203 -12.67 10.66 9.74
N GLY A 204 -11.54 11.17 9.26
CA GLY A 204 -10.72 10.50 8.27
C GLY A 204 -9.39 11.18 8.05
N TYR A 205 -8.56 10.53 7.26
CA TYR A 205 -7.23 11.01 6.89
C TYR A 205 -6.87 10.60 5.46
N ALA A 206 -5.92 11.31 4.86
CA ALA A 206 -5.31 10.92 3.59
C ALA A 206 -3.83 11.29 3.56
N TYR A 207 -2.97 10.27 3.42
CA TYR A 207 -1.60 10.45 2.99
C TYR A 207 -1.57 10.64 1.48
N HIS A 208 -0.90 11.66 1.01
CA HIS A 208 -0.82 11.94 -0.42
C HIS A 208 0.55 12.46 -0.83
N ARG A 209 0.85 12.33 -2.09
CA ARG A 209 2.01 12.95 -2.73
C ARG A 209 1.57 13.55 -4.05
N ASP A 210 1.80 14.85 -4.20
CA ASP A 210 1.50 15.62 -5.42
C ASP A 210 0.11 15.30 -6.03
N GLY A 211 -0.93 15.29 -5.18
CA GLY A 211 -2.31 15.04 -5.61
C GLY A 211 -2.69 13.57 -5.81
N SER A 212 -1.78 12.63 -5.59
CA SER A 212 -2.08 11.19 -5.63
C SER A 212 -2.21 10.62 -4.22
N PRO A 213 -3.33 9.97 -3.86
CA PRO A 213 -3.49 9.35 -2.55
C PRO A 213 -2.59 8.12 -2.43
N VAL A 214 -1.81 8.07 -1.36
CA VAL A 214 -0.95 6.94 -0.99
C VAL A 214 -1.68 5.98 -0.06
N ALA A 215 -2.40 6.54 0.92
CA ALA A 215 -3.31 5.82 1.80
C ALA A 215 -4.45 6.76 2.22
N LEU A 216 -5.66 6.25 2.33
CA LEU A 216 -6.80 7.01 2.82
C LEU A 216 -7.70 6.11 3.64
N GLY A 217 -8.16 6.59 4.79
CA GLY A 217 -9.17 5.94 5.61
C GLY A 217 -10.16 6.96 6.14
N ALA A 218 -11.44 6.58 6.18
CA ALA A 218 -12.47 7.44 6.75
C ALA A 218 -13.61 6.62 7.37
N THR A 219 -14.27 7.17 8.37
CA THR A 219 -15.39 6.50 9.04
C THR A 219 -16.69 6.60 8.24
N THR A 220 -16.77 7.53 7.28
CA THR A 220 -17.92 7.69 6.38
C THR A 220 -17.46 7.97 4.94
N ARG A 221 -18.30 7.60 3.95
CA ARG A 221 -18.03 7.90 2.54
C ARG A 221 -17.99 9.39 2.25
N GLU A 222 -18.76 10.19 2.96
CA GLU A 222 -18.76 11.65 2.79
C GLU A 222 -17.41 12.26 3.17
N VAL A 223 -16.84 11.85 4.32
CA VAL A 223 -15.50 12.28 4.74
C VAL A 223 -14.44 11.79 3.75
N ALA A 224 -14.56 10.55 3.27
CA ALA A 224 -13.64 10.00 2.28
C ALA A 224 -13.64 10.80 0.95
N ARG A 225 -14.83 11.18 0.47
CA ARG A 225 -14.98 12.03 -0.74
C ARG A 225 -14.34 13.40 -0.53
N ARG A 226 -14.57 14.05 0.61
CA ARG A 226 -13.96 15.35 0.94
C ARG A 226 -12.43 15.27 0.95
N LEU A 227 -11.89 14.25 1.61
CA LEU A 227 -10.43 14.00 1.63
C LEU A 227 -9.88 13.78 0.22
N LEU A 228 -10.53 12.93 -0.58
CA LEU A 228 -10.05 12.65 -1.92
C LEU A 228 -10.10 13.88 -2.83
N TRP A 229 -11.17 14.68 -2.80
CA TRP A 229 -11.24 15.95 -3.53
C TRP A 229 -10.14 16.92 -3.10
N SER A 230 -9.89 17.03 -1.80
CA SER A 230 -8.79 17.86 -1.26
C SER A 230 -7.43 17.38 -1.72
N VAL A 231 -7.20 16.05 -1.75
CA VAL A 231 -5.97 15.47 -2.30
C VAL A 231 -5.82 15.84 -3.77
N LEU A 232 -6.85 15.64 -4.60
CA LEU A 232 -6.81 15.94 -6.03
C LEU A 232 -6.52 17.42 -6.31
N SER A 233 -7.03 18.32 -5.45
CA SER A 233 -6.78 19.76 -5.58
C SER A 233 -5.32 20.16 -5.34
N ARG A 234 -4.53 19.31 -4.64
CA ARG A 234 -3.11 19.51 -4.37
C ARG A 234 -2.19 19.09 -5.52
N SER A 235 -2.76 18.52 -6.61
CA SER A 235 -1.97 18.16 -7.77
C SER A 235 -1.37 19.38 -8.48
N THR A 236 -0.14 19.26 -8.94
CA THR A 236 0.49 20.23 -9.81
C THR A 236 -0.32 20.34 -11.12
N PRO A 237 -0.66 21.53 -11.60
CA PRO A 237 -1.39 21.70 -12.86
C PRO A 237 -0.72 20.95 -14.01
N GLY A 238 -1.48 20.09 -14.69
CA GLY A 238 -1.00 19.31 -15.83
C GLY A 238 -0.21 18.05 -15.47
N SER A 239 0.09 17.78 -14.18
CA SER A 239 0.71 16.53 -13.77
C SER A 239 -0.24 15.35 -13.94
N HIS A 240 0.33 14.18 -14.22
CA HIS A 240 -0.40 12.91 -14.16
C HIS A 240 -0.52 12.46 -12.70
N ILE A 241 -1.72 12.08 -12.31
CA ILE A 241 -1.97 11.52 -10.97
C ILE A 241 -2.60 10.13 -11.08
N GLY A 242 -2.54 9.38 -9.98
CA GLY A 242 -3.16 8.06 -9.90
C GLY A 242 -3.89 7.85 -8.57
N ILE A 243 -5.04 7.17 -8.63
CA ILE A 243 -5.73 6.61 -7.48
C ILE A 243 -5.74 5.10 -7.69
N ALA A 244 -5.06 4.34 -6.86
CA ALA A 244 -4.87 2.91 -7.09
C ALA A 244 -5.48 2.04 -5.97
N ARG A 245 -5.54 0.72 -6.22
CA ARG A 245 -5.94 -0.30 -5.23
C ARG A 245 -7.40 -0.20 -4.78
N LEU A 246 -8.28 0.26 -5.66
CA LEU A 246 -9.70 0.44 -5.39
C LEU A 246 -10.44 -0.89 -5.62
N SER A 247 -10.85 -1.57 -4.55
CA SER A 247 -11.79 -2.68 -4.66
C SER A 247 -13.21 -2.19 -4.98
N ALA A 248 -14.13 -3.09 -5.26
CA ALA A 248 -15.51 -2.74 -5.62
C ALA A 248 -16.24 -1.91 -4.54
N GLU A 249 -15.83 -2.04 -3.28
CA GLU A 249 -16.39 -1.27 -2.16
C GLU A 249 -16.00 0.22 -2.18
N GLN A 250 -15.04 0.60 -3.04
CA GLN A 250 -14.56 1.97 -3.20
C GLN A 250 -15.22 2.70 -4.40
N ASP A 251 -16.48 2.39 -4.70
CA ASP A 251 -17.30 3.06 -5.73
C ASP A 251 -17.27 4.58 -5.58
N TRP A 252 -17.32 5.08 -4.35
CA TRP A 252 -17.21 6.49 -4.00
C TRP A 252 -15.92 7.16 -4.56
N ALA A 253 -14.79 6.43 -4.55
CA ALA A 253 -13.52 6.95 -5.06
C ALA A 253 -13.47 6.89 -6.60
N VAL A 254 -14.12 5.89 -7.19
CA VAL A 254 -14.30 5.81 -8.65
C VAL A 254 -15.12 6.99 -9.14
N ASP A 255 -16.25 7.29 -8.47
CA ASP A 255 -17.11 8.44 -8.81
C ASP A 255 -16.33 9.76 -8.77
N VAL A 256 -15.56 9.98 -7.69
CA VAL A 256 -14.72 11.19 -7.54
C VAL A 256 -13.69 11.28 -8.66
N GLY A 257 -12.98 10.19 -8.94
CA GLY A 257 -11.94 10.18 -9.96
C GLY A 257 -12.50 10.42 -11.38
N LEU A 258 -13.63 9.79 -11.72
CA LEU A 258 -14.30 10.02 -13.01
C LEU A 258 -14.79 11.46 -13.14
N ALA A 259 -15.38 12.01 -12.08
CA ALA A 259 -15.81 13.40 -12.06
C ALA A 259 -14.62 14.38 -12.18
N ALA A 260 -13.44 13.99 -11.69
CA ALA A 260 -12.20 14.75 -11.84
C ALA A 260 -11.53 14.56 -13.22
N GLY A 261 -12.14 13.83 -14.16
CA GLY A 261 -11.60 13.61 -15.51
C GLY A 261 -10.60 12.47 -15.64
N LEU A 262 -10.45 11.62 -14.62
CA LEU A 262 -9.54 10.47 -14.65
C LEU A 262 -10.16 9.27 -15.37
N GLY A 263 -9.32 8.45 -16.03
CA GLY A 263 -9.73 7.22 -16.70
C GLY A 263 -9.56 5.98 -15.81
N VAL A 264 -10.54 5.06 -15.84
CA VAL A 264 -10.51 3.79 -15.10
C VAL A 264 -9.67 2.75 -15.87
N ARG A 265 -8.85 2.00 -15.12
CA ARG A 265 -8.06 0.86 -15.60
C ARG A 265 -8.17 -0.32 -14.62
N ALA A 266 -7.91 -1.52 -15.09
CA ALA A 266 -7.70 -2.67 -14.21
C ALA A 266 -6.47 -2.43 -13.31
N GLY A 267 -6.59 -2.81 -12.04
CA GLY A 267 -5.51 -2.83 -11.05
C GLY A 267 -4.92 -4.23 -10.90
N GLY A 268 -4.37 -4.53 -9.73
CA GLY A 268 -4.04 -5.89 -9.30
C GLY A 268 -5.15 -6.43 -8.41
N PHE A 269 -4.75 -6.94 -7.24
CA PHE A 269 -5.69 -7.55 -6.30
C PHE A 269 -5.44 -7.05 -4.86
N LEU A 270 -6.52 -6.86 -4.13
CA LEU A 270 -6.51 -6.84 -2.67
C LEU A 270 -6.80 -8.27 -2.20
N ALA A 271 -5.83 -8.91 -1.58
CA ALA A 271 -5.97 -10.26 -1.06
C ALA A 271 -6.19 -10.22 0.45
N LEU A 272 -7.27 -10.83 0.92
CA LEU A 272 -7.73 -10.75 2.30
C LEU A 272 -7.94 -12.13 2.91
N ARG A 273 -7.62 -12.27 4.20
CA ARG A 273 -7.86 -13.47 4.98
C ARG A 273 -8.63 -13.11 6.24
N HIS A 274 -9.80 -13.76 6.44
CA HIS A 274 -10.69 -13.58 7.60
C HIS A 274 -11.12 -12.12 7.85
N MET A 275 -11.26 -11.35 6.80
CA MET A 275 -11.81 -9.98 6.87
C MET A 275 -12.49 -9.61 5.55
N ARG A 276 -13.39 -8.64 5.61
CA ARG A 276 -13.98 -8.00 4.44
C ARG A 276 -13.06 -6.88 3.93
N PRO A 277 -13.18 -6.47 2.66
CA PRO A 277 -12.49 -5.27 2.20
C PRO A 277 -12.82 -4.08 3.10
N PRO A 278 -11.81 -3.40 3.67
CA PRO A 278 -12.04 -2.19 4.44
C PRO A 278 -12.63 -1.11 3.54
N ALA A 279 -13.62 -0.36 4.06
CA ALA A 279 -14.30 0.69 3.31
C ALA A 279 -14.93 1.72 4.27
N PRO A 280 -14.83 3.03 3.96
CA PRO A 280 -14.05 3.65 2.87
C PRO A 280 -12.55 3.61 3.14
N TYR A 281 -11.78 3.09 2.18
CA TYR A 281 -10.35 2.86 2.42
C TYR A 281 -9.55 2.76 1.11
N VAL A 282 -8.39 3.39 1.06
CA VAL A 282 -7.37 3.17 0.03
C VAL A 282 -6.12 2.64 0.72
N PRO A 283 -5.76 1.37 0.53
CA PRO A 283 -4.60 0.77 1.21
C PRO A 283 -3.29 1.37 0.71
N ALA A 284 -2.31 1.51 1.61
CA ALA A 284 -0.93 1.79 1.22
C ALA A 284 -0.33 0.56 0.52
N ALA A 285 0.58 0.78 -0.45
CA ALA A 285 1.12 -0.31 -1.26
C ALA A 285 1.92 -1.33 -0.45
N ILE A 286 2.76 -0.87 0.48
CA ILE A 286 3.68 -1.71 1.28
C ILE A 286 3.20 -1.89 2.71
N LEU A 287 2.47 -0.91 3.25
CA LEU A 287 2.07 -0.89 4.66
C LEU A 287 0.58 -1.23 4.87
N GLY A 288 -0.10 -1.71 3.84
CA GLY A 288 -1.51 -2.18 3.89
C GLY A 288 -2.55 -1.09 4.08
#